data_a88dda2f4c1d7938a83377a457279a2d
#
_entry.id   a88dda2f4c1d7938a83377a457279a2d
#
_cell.length_a   1.000
_cell.length_b   1.000
_cell.length_c   1.000
_cell.angle_alpha   90.00
_cell.angle_beta   90.00
_cell.angle_gamma   90.00
#
_symmetry.space_group_name_H-M   'P 1'
#
loop_
_entity.id
_entity.type
_entity.pdbx_description
1 polymer ?
#
loop_
_entity_poly.entity_id
_entity_poly.type
_entity_poly.pdbx_seq_one_letter_code
_entity_poly.pdbx_strand_id
1 'polypeptide(L)'
;MRLSSMADYAVVTMSAAARHCGGMRVSAAELAAETGLPVPTVQKLVSRLTSAGLLRSTRGVGGGLKLARPAAAISLADIIEAVEGPIALTQCVDDARADCGLDSCCSVKPHWPIVNEALRGALSQVSLIRLAALESNAVTA
;
A
#
# COMPACT_ATOMS: atom_id res chain seq x y z
N MET A 1 5.80 -6.24 -15.89
CA MET A 1 4.99 -6.14 -14.66
C MET A 1 5.12 -4.74 -14.11
N ARG A 2 4.01 -4.10 -13.82
CA ARG A 2 3.98 -2.74 -13.25
C ARG A 2 2.97 -2.69 -12.12
N LEU A 3 3.25 -1.90 -11.10
CA LEU A 3 2.22 -1.50 -10.14
C LEU A 3 1.22 -0.56 -10.82
N SER A 4 -0.03 -0.62 -10.40
CA SER A 4 -1.01 0.38 -10.84
C SER A 4 -0.64 1.75 -10.27
N SER A 5 -1.13 2.82 -10.92
CA SER A 5 -0.95 4.16 -10.40
C SER A 5 -1.54 4.31 -9.00
N MET A 6 -2.65 3.61 -8.70
CA MET A 6 -3.26 3.65 -7.37
C MET A 6 -2.37 3.01 -6.31
N ALA A 7 -1.71 1.90 -6.63
CA ALA A 7 -0.77 1.27 -5.71
C ALA A 7 0.45 2.17 -5.46
N ASP A 8 1.01 2.75 -6.53
CA ASP A 8 2.12 3.68 -6.42
C ASP A 8 1.74 4.91 -5.56
N TYR A 9 0.59 5.53 -5.85
CA TYR A 9 0.11 6.67 -5.08
C TYR A 9 -0.20 6.32 -3.61
N ALA A 10 -0.62 5.09 -3.34
CA ALA A 10 -0.81 4.61 -1.97
C ALA A 10 0.52 4.56 -1.21
N VAL A 11 1.59 4.10 -1.85
CA VAL A 11 2.93 4.07 -1.27
C VAL A 11 3.41 5.50 -0.98
N VAL A 12 3.26 6.41 -1.93
CA VAL A 12 3.63 7.82 -1.78
C VAL A 12 2.85 8.45 -0.62
N THR A 13 1.53 8.22 -0.55
CA THR A 13 0.67 8.75 0.51
C THR A 13 1.05 8.20 1.89
N MET A 14 1.31 6.89 1.99
CA MET A 14 1.72 6.26 3.24
C MET A 14 3.11 6.73 3.70
N SER A 15 4.03 6.93 2.77
CA SER A 15 5.37 7.47 3.09
C SER A 15 5.26 8.88 3.64
N ALA A 16 4.41 9.72 3.05
CA ALA A 16 4.12 11.07 3.56
C ALA A 16 3.49 11.02 4.96
N ALA A 17 2.49 10.16 5.16
CA ALA A 17 1.86 9.98 6.47
C ALA A 17 2.85 9.51 7.54
N ALA A 18 3.80 8.65 7.18
CA ALA A 18 4.83 8.15 8.09
C ALA A 18 5.76 9.26 8.59
N ARG A 19 6.01 10.29 7.77
CA ARG A 19 6.83 11.45 8.18
C ARG A 19 6.17 12.30 9.27
N HIS A 20 4.86 12.18 9.45
CA HIS A 20 4.11 12.85 10.54
C HIS A 20 3.98 11.97 11.79
N CYS A 21 4.75 10.89 11.90
CA CYS A 21 4.83 10.07 13.11
C CYS A 21 5.46 10.87 14.26
N GLY A 22 4.84 10.84 15.42
CA GLY A 22 5.34 11.53 16.60
C GLY A 22 4.31 12.43 17.28
N GLY A 23 3.02 12.25 16.97
CA GLY A 23 1.92 12.94 17.65
C GLY A 23 1.21 14.00 16.82
N MET A 24 1.76 14.39 15.69
CA MET A 24 1.07 15.30 14.76
C MET A 24 0.16 14.50 13.83
N ARG A 25 -1.10 14.90 13.80
CA ARG A 25 -2.08 14.37 12.86
C ARG A 25 -2.04 15.20 11.58
N VAL A 26 -2.26 14.54 10.46
CA VAL A 26 -2.24 15.17 9.14
C VAL A 26 -3.60 14.97 8.47
N SER A 27 -4.08 15.99 7.75
CA SER A 27 -5.30 15.87 6.98
C SER A 27 -5.03 15.30 5.58
N ALA A 28 -6.07 14.79 4.92
CA ALA A 28 -5.97 14.36 3.53
C ALA A 28 -5.55 15.52 2.60
N ALA A 29 -6.01 16.74 2.88
CA ALA A 29 -5.63 17.93 2.12
C ALA A 29 -4.14 18.27 2.28
N GLU A 30 -3.60 18.14 3.49
CA GLU A 30 -2.17 18.33 3.75
C GLU A 30 -1.32 17.25 3.04
N LEU A 31 -1.76 15.99 3.09
CA LEU A 31 -1.10 14.91 2.36
C LEU A 31 -1.12 15.15 0.83
N ALA A 32 -2.24 15.63 0.31
CA ALA A 32 -2.37 15.97 -1.11
C ALA A 32 -1.40 17.09 -1.50
N ALA A 33 -1.30 18.13 -0.69
CA ALA A 33 -0.37 19.25 -0.92
C ALA A 33 1.09 18.79 -0.85
N GLU A 34 1.41 17.94 0.10
CA GLU A 34 2.77 17.41 0.31
C GLU A 34 3.21 16.46 -0.82
N THR A 35 2.31 15.62 -1.30
CA THR A 35 2.61 14.62 -2.34
C THR A 35 2.42 15.13 -3.76
N GLY A 36 1.70 16.23 -3.95
CA GLY A 36 1.31 16.71 -5.27
C GLY A 36 0.16 15.93 -5.91
N LEU A 37 -0.48 15.03 -5.18
CA LEU A 37 -1.62 14.27 -5.67
C LEU A 37 -2.93 15.07 -5.53
N PRO A 38 -3.91 14.83 -6.43
CA PRO A 38 -5.23 15.46 -6.29
C PRO A 38 -5.91 15.04 -4.97
N VAL A 39 -6.57 15.98 -4.32
CA VAL A 39 -7.29 15.75 -3.06
C VAL A 39 -8.28 14.56 -3.16
N PRO A 40 -9.13 14.46 -4.20
CA PRO A 40 -10.04 13.31 -4.33
C PRO A 40 -9.32 11.97 -4.40
N THR A 41 -8.16 11.91 -5.04
CA THR A 41 -7.33 10.71 -5.11
C THR A 41 -6.83 10.32 -3.73
N VAL A 42 -6.29 11.26 -2.98
CA VAL A 42 -5.80 11.02 -1.61
C VAL A 42 -6.95 10.59 -0.70
N GLN A 43 -8.13 11.21 -0.79
CA GLN A 43 -9.30 10.82 -0.01
C GLN A 43 -9.71 9.37 -0.28
N LYS A 44 -9.71 8.95 -1.54
CA LYS A 44 -10.03 7.57 -1.93
C LYS A 44 -9.00 6.58 -1.39
N LEU A 45 -7.72 6.93 -1.47
CA LEU A 45 -6.63 6.12 -0.92
C LEU A 45 -6.74 6.01 0.60
N VAL A 46 -6.95 7.12 1.28
CA VAL A 46 -7.12 7.16 2.75
C VAL A 46 -8.26 6.26 3.18
N SER A 47 -9.39 6.27 2.46
CA SER A 47 -10.52 5.40 2.75
C SER A 47 -10.14 3.92 2.67
N ARG A 48 -9.44 3.50 1.61
CA ARG A 48 -8.99 2.11 1.45
C ARG A 48 -7.94 1.70 2.48
N LEU A 49 -6.99 2.58 2.74
CA LEU A 49 -5.92 2.34 3.71
C LEU A 49 -6.46 2.26 5.15
N THR A 50 -7.46 3.08 5.47
CA THR A 50 -8.16 3.02 6.76
C THR A 50 -8.96 1.73 6.90
N SER A 51 -9.70 1.33 5.87
CA SER A 51 -10.44 0.07 5.86
C SER A 51 -9.52 -1.15 6.01
N ALA A 52 -8.31 -1.08 5.51
CA ALA A 52 -7.31 -2.15 5.62
C ALA A 52 -6.56 -2.13 6.98
N GLY A 53 -6.83 -1.17 7.84
CA GLY A 53 -6.19 -1.06 9.16
C GLY A 53 -4.77 -0.51 9.12
N LEU A 54 -4.38 0.20 8.07
CA LEU A 54 -3.07 0.84 7.94
C LEU A 54 -3.06 2.30 8.41
N LEU A 55 -4.19 2.98 8.27
CA LEU A 55 -4.42 4.33 8.76
C LEU A 55 -5.58 4.35 9.73
N ARG A 56 -5.56 5.34 10.62
CA ARG A 56 -6.65 5.64 11.54
C ARG A 56 -7.06 7.08 11.38
N SER A 57 -8.35 7.32 11.18
CA SER A 57 -8.94 8.64 11.05
C SER A 57 -9.68 9.01 12.31
N THR A 58 -9.52 10.27 12.75
CA THR A 58 -10.25 10.83 13.90
C THR A 58 -10.91 12.14 13.45
N ARG A 59 -12.18 12.31 13.79
CA ARG A 59 -12.96 13.52 13.49
C ARG A 59 -12.82 14.55 14.59
N GLY A 60 -13.14 15.82 14.27
CA GLY A 60 -13.25 16.93 15.20
C GLY A 60 -12.00 17.77 15.32
N VAL A 61 -12.00 18.71 16.27
CA VAL A 61 -10.86 19.57 16.59
C VAL A 61 -9.68 18.71 17.05
N GLY A 62 -8.52 18.87 16.40
CA GLY A 62 -7.37 18.01 16.63
C GLY A 62 -7.49 16.64 15.98
N GLY A 63 -8.53 16.41 15.15
CA GLY A 63 -8.68 15.22 14.33
C GLY A 63 -7.74 15.19 13.14
N GLY A 64 -7.68 14.08 12.44
CA GLY A 64 -6.85 13.87 11.26
C GLY A 64 -6.46 12.40 11.13
N LEU A 65 -5.42 12.17 10.33
CA LEU A 65 -4.92 10.84 10.01
C LEU A 65 -3.64 10.55 10.78
N LYS A 66 -3.47 9.30 11.17
CA LYS A 66 -2.22 8.77 11.68
C LYS A 66 -2.08 7.30 11.30
N LEU A 67 -0.86 6.77 11.39
CA LEU A 67 -0.64 5.34 11.19
C LEU A 67 -1.38 4.55 12.28
N ALA A 68 -2.08 3.48 11.86
CA ALA A 68 -2.75 2.57 12.79
C ALA A 68 -1.78 1.58 13.44
N ARG A 69 -0.61 1.36 12.80
CA ARG A 69 0.46 0.50 13.27
C ARG A 69 1.80 1.23 13.12
N PRO A 70 2.84 0.85 13.87
CA PRO A 70 4.18 1.41 13.66
C PRO A 70 4.65 1.25 12.21
N ALA A 71 5.34 2.24 11.68
CA ALA A 71 5.84 2.20 10.30
C ALA A 71 6.74 0.99 10.02
N ALA A 72 7.47 0.51 11.03
CA ALA A 72 8.28 -0.69 10.92
C ALA A 72 7.45 -1.98 10.77
N ALA A 73 6.17 -1.95 11.20
CA ALA A 73 5.24 -3.09 11.13
C ALA A 73 4.31 -3.05 9.90
N ILE A 74 4.47 -2.06 9.04
CA ILE A 74 3.72 -1.95 7.78
C ILE A 74 4.69 -2.24 6.64
N SER A 75 4.35 -3.21 5.79
CA SER A 75 5.17 -3.58 4.64
C SER A 75 4.62 -2.99 3.34
N LEU A 76 5.46 -2.97 2.31
CA LEU A 76 5.04 -2.62 0.96
C LEU A 76 3.93 -3.54 0.46
N ALA A 77 3.99 -4.83 0.79
CA ALA A 77 2.93 -5.79 0.47
C ALA A 77 1.59 -5.39 1.10
N ASP A 78 1.59 -4.98 2.37
CA ASP A 78 0.39 -4.53 3.08
C ASP A 78 -0.26 -3.34 2.36
N ILE A 79 0.54 -2.38 1.93
CA ILE A 79 0.05 -1.17 1.24
C ILE A 79 -0.57 -1.53 -0.12
N ILE A 80 0.11 -2.34 -0.91
CA ILE A 80 -0.38 -2.78 -2.23
C ILE A 80 -1.68 -3.57 -2.08
N GLU A 81 -1.73 -4.52 -1.17
CA GLU A 81 -2.91 -5.33 -0.93
C GLU A 81 -4.09 -4.53 -0.39
N ALA A 82 -3.84 -3.44 0.33
CA ALA A 82 -4.88 -2.56 0.84
C ALA A 82 -5.68 -1.88 -0.28
N VAL A 83 -5.06 -1.58 -1.40
CA VAL A 83 -5.69 -0.84 -2.51
C VAL A 83 -6.04 -1.73 -3.71
N GLU A 84 -5.35 -2.82 -3.91
CA GLU A 84 -5.55 -3.70 -5.07
C GLU A 84 -6.14 -5.07 -4.72
N GLY A 85 -6.18 -5.41 -3.43
CA GLY A 85 -6.50 -6.76 -2.99
C GLY A 85 -5.27 -7.66 -2.96
N PRO A 86 -5.43 -8.96 -2.67
CA PRO A 86 -4.32 -9.89 -2.55
C PRO A 86 -3.40 -9.88 -3.77
N ILE A 87 -2.10 -9.92 -3.53
CA ILE A 87 -1.10 -10.00 -4.60
C ILE A 87 -1.26 -11.33 -5.32
N ALA A 88 -1.62 -11.27 -6.59
CA ALA A 88 -1.83 -12.44 -7.43
C ALA A 88 -1.30 -12.15 -8.84
N LEU A 89 -0.25 -12.87 -9.23
CA LEU A 89 0.36 -12.73 -10.55
C LEU A 89 -0.50 -13.30 -11.66
N THR A 90 -1.28 -14.33 -11.36
CA THR A 90 -2.14 -15.03 -12.32
C THR A 90 -3.52 -15.29 -11.73
N GLN A 91 -4.49 -15.56 -12.58
CA GLN A 91 -5.85 -15.87 -12.15
C GLN A 91 -5.93 -17.12 -11.26
N CYS A 92 -5.06 -18.09 -11.46
CA CYS A 92 -5.09 -19.34 -10.72
C CYS A 92 -4.56 -19.25 -9.28
N VAL A 93 -3.91 -18.16 -8.90
CA VAL A 93 -3.52 -17.88 -7.52
C VAL A 93 -4.43 -16.87 -6.84
N ASP A 94 -5.40 -16.33 -7.58
CA ASP A 94 -6.41 -15.40 -7.06
C ASP A 94 -7.70 -16.19 -6.81
N ASP A 95 -7.95 -16.56 -5.56
CA ASP A 95 -9.13 -17.32 -5.16
C ASP A 95 -10.45 -16.63 -5.52
N ALA A 96 -10.43 -15.30 -5.66
CA ALA A 96 -11.62 -14.53 -6.05
C ALA A 96 -11.88 -14.54 -7.56
N ARG A 97 -10.91 -14.95 -8.38
CA ARG A 97 -10.96 -14.92 -9.84
C ARG A 97 -10.56 -16.25 -10.49
N ALA A 98 -10.91 -17.37 -9.90
CA ALA A 98 -10.56 -18.71 -10.37
C ALA A 98 -11.27 -19.10 -11.69
N ASP A 99 -11.17 -18.24 -12.72
CA ASP A 99 -11.76 -18.45 -14.03
C ASP A 99 -10.68 -18.41 -15.14
N CYS A 100 -9.72 -19.33 -15.03
CA CYS A 100 -8.69 -19.48 -16.05
C CYS A 100 -9.12 -20.53 -17.09
N GLY A 101 -9.20 -20.14 -18.35
CA GLY A 101 -9.58 -21.03 -19.44
C GLY A 101 -8.63 -22.21 -19.67
N LEU A 102 -7.44 -22.19 -19.07
CA LEU A 102 -6.44 -23.25 -19.16
C LEU A 102 -6.36 -24.13 -17.91
N ASP A 103 -7.25 -23.92 -16.95
CA ASP A 103 -7.18 -24.53 -15.61
C ASP A 103 -7.06 -26.06 -15.64
N SER A 104 -7.75 -26.73 -16.56
CA SER A 104 -7.78 -28.19 -16.67
C SER A 104 -6.53 -28.80 -17.34
N CYS A 105 -5.71 -28.01 -18.03
CA CYS A 105 -4.58 -28.52 -18.82
C CYS A 105 -3.28 -27.73 -18.66
N CYS A 106 -3.23 -26.82 -17.71
CA CYS A 106 -2.06 -25.96 -17.51
C CYS A 106 -0.96 -26.67 -16.72
N SER A 107 0.17 -26.97 -17.39
CA SER A 107 1.33 -27.62 -16.76
C SER A 107 2.09 -26.72 -15.78
N VAL A 108 1.92 -25.41 -15.88
CA VAL A 108 2.63 -24.40 -15.05
C VAL A 108 1.83 -24.04 -13.79
N LYS A 109 0.53 -24.33 -13.76
CA LYS A 109 -0.35 -24.01 -12.65
C LYS A 109 0.22 -24.36 -11.27
N PRO A 110 0.80 -25.57 -11.05
CA PRO A 110 1.34 -25.93 -9.74
C PRO A 110 2.52 -25.08 -9.27
N HIS A 111 3.17 -24.34 -10.19
CA HIS A 111 4.35 -23.53 -9.89
C HIS A 111 4.03 -22.09 -9.54
N TRP A 112 2.87 -21.58 -9.98
CA TRP A 112 2.49 -20.18 -9.76
C TRP A 112 2.34 -19.80 -8.28
N PRO A 113 1.79 -20.62 -7.40
CA PRO A 113 1.76 -20.27 -5.97
C PRO A 113 3.13 -20.02 -5.37
N ILE A 114 4.15 -20.79 -5.77
CA ILE A 114 5.54 -20.62 -5.30
C ILE A 114 6.11 -19.30 -5.79
N VAL A 115 5.91 -18.97 -7.06
CA VAL A 115 6.38 -17.70 -7.67
C VAL A 115 5.66 -16.51 -7.04
N ASN A 116 4.35 -16.62 -6.85
CA ASN A 116 3.54 -15.59 -6.25
C ASN A 116 3.98 -15.29 -4.81
N GLU A 117 4.22 -16.33 -4.02
CA GLU A 117 4.69 -16.16 -2.64
C GLU A 117 6.11 -15.58 -2.58
N ALA A 118 6.99 -15.92 -3.51
CA ALA A 118 8.32 -15.32 -3.61
C ALA A 118 8.23 -13.82 -3.86
N LEU A 119 7.34 -13.38 -4.76
CA LEU A 119 7.10 -11.95 -5.03
C LEU A 119 6.50 -11.25 -3.81
N ARG A 120 5.45 -11.82 -3.24
CA ARG A 120 4.81 -11.27 -2.05
C ARG A 120 5.78 -11.18 -0.87
N GLY A 121 6.59 -12.21 -0.67
CA GLY A 121 7.63 -12.25 0.36
C GLY A 121 8.65 -11.14 0.19
N ALA A 122 9.12 -10.89 -1.03
CA ALA A 122 10.07 -9.82 -1.32
C ALA A 122 9.46 -8.45 -0.99
N LEU A 123 8.20 -8.20 -1.37
CA LEU A 123 7.49 -6.97 -1.05
C LEU A 123 7.23 -6.82 0.46
N SER A 124 7.01 -7.92 1.16
CA SER A 124 6.80 -7.94 2.61
C SER A 124 8.05 -7.59 3.41
N GLN A 125 9.22 -7.73 2.83
CA GLN A 125 10.50 -7.38 3.48
C GLN A 125 10.82 -5.88 3.43
N VAL A 126 10.11 -5.12 2.60
CA VAL A 126 10.30 -3.67 2.51
C VAL A 126 9.31 -2.99 3.44
N SER A 127 9.80 -2.39 4.52
CA SER A 127 8.96 -1.70 5.50
C SER A 127 8.71 -0.24 5.12
N LEU A 128 7.59 0.29 5.60
CA LEU A 128 7.23 1.70 5.39
C LEU A 128 8.28 2.66 5.98
N ILE A 129 8.86 2.32 7.12
CA ILE A 129 9.90 3.15 7.73
C ILE A 129 11.12 3.28 6.82
N ARG A 130 11.46 2.22 6.11
CA ARG A 130 12.56 2.25 5.15
C ARG A 130 12.25 3.12 3.94
N LEU A 131 11.03 3.05 3.42
CA LEU A 131 10.57 3.88 2.29
C LEU A 131 10.57 5.37 2.67
N ALA A 132 10.02 5.72 3.83
CA ALA A 132 9.99 7.09 4.33
C ALA A 132 11.39 7.66 4.57
N ALA A 133 12.32 6.86 5.06
CA ALA A 133 13.71 7.26 5.27
C ALA A 133 14.46 7.52 3.96
N LEU A 134 14.21 6.73 2.93
CA LEU A 134 14.82 6.93 1.61
C LEU A 134 14.40 8.26 0.98
N GLU A 135 13.13 8.64 1.12
CA GLU A 135 12.65 9.94 0.63
C GLU A 135 13.31 11.12 1.36
N SER A 136 13.50 11.01 2.66
CA SER A 136 14.18 12.04 3.44
C SER A 136 15.62 12.27 2.98
N ASN A 137 16.31 11.22 2.56
CA ASN A 137 17.67 11.30 2.06
C ASN A 137 17.74 11.90 0.64
N ALA A 138 16.70 11.71 -0.18
CA ALA A 138 16.66 12.27 -1.53
C ALA A 138 16.48 13.79 -1.53
N VAL A 139 15.82 14.34 -0.51
CA VAL A 139 15.61 15.79 -0.38
C VAL A 139 16.86 16.53 0.14
N THR A 140 17.75 15.81 0.80
CA THR A 140 19.01 16.38 1.35
C THR A 140 20.20 16.31 0.38
N ALA A 141 20.02 15.62 -0.72
CA ALA A 141 21.00 15.57 -1.79
C ALA A 141 20.68 16.58 -2.88
#